data_b6105f274a3d449e2d3a61b759570655
#
_entry.id   b6105f274a3d449e2d3a61b759570655
#
_cell.length_a   1.000
_cell.length_b   1.000
_cell.length_c   1.000
_cell.angle_alpha   90.00
_cell.angle_beta   90.00
_cell.angle_gamma   90.00
#
_symmetry.space_group_name_H-M   'P 1'
#
loop_
_entity.id
_entity.type
_entity.pdbx_description
1 polymer ?
#
loop_
_entity_poly.entity_id
_entity_poly.type
_entity_poly.pdbx_seq_one_letter_code
_entity_poly.pdbx_strand_id
1 'polypeptide(L)'
;MSLLIDHISFKPTEEYHLNDVTLNFNPGKMYTILGRTLSGKTTLLKTIAGLQTPDSGSINFEGADFLSVPVWNRNVAMVYQQFINYPHLNVIENIAFPLKQRKMEENLIEKEVKEAMEKVGLIGFELRKIQELSGGQQQRVALARSLAKKAKILLLDEPLVNLDYKLREGLREEFKKLFSGSEASNSILIYASTDPLEAMQLNGDIIVIDEGKILQTGS
;
A
#
# COMPACT_ATOMS: atom_id res chain seq x y z
N MET A 1 10.22 -0.21 16.13
CA MET A 1 9.98 -1.04 14.93
C MET A 1 10.04 -0.12 13.71
N SER A 2 11.08 -0.14 12.90
CA SER A 2 11.22 0.72 11.72
C SER A 2 11.53 -0.15 10.50
N LEU A 3 11.18 0.36 9.31
CA LEU A 3 11.60 -0.18 8.04
C LEU A 3 12.76 0.70 7.54
N LEU A 4 13.95 0.15 7.53
CA LEU A 4 15.16 0.82 7.05
C LEU A 4 15.51 0.29 5.67
N ILE A 5 15.64 1.19 4.72
CA ILE A 5 16.14 0.95 3.36
C ILE A 5 17.52 1.60 3.30
N ASP A 6 18.52 0.84 2.92
CA ASP A 6 19.92 1.28 2.96
C ASP A 6 20.61 1.00 1.63
N HIS A 7 20.98 2.07 0.90
CA HIS A 7 21.72 2.05 -0.36
C HIS A 7 21.12 1.14 -1.45
N ILE A 8 19.78 1.06 -1.53
CA ILE A 8 19.09 0.22 -2.52
C ILE A 8 19.30 0.79 -3.93
N SER A 9 19.81 -0.05 -4.82
CA SER A 9 19.87 0.23 -6.25
C SER A 9 19.24 -0.89 -7.05
N PHE A 10 18.57 -0.51 -8.15
CA PHE A 10 17.97 -1.45 -9.11
C PHE A 10 18.06 -0.91 -10.53
N LYS A 11 18.75 -1.64 -11.39
CA LYS A 11 19.05 -1.27 -12.78
C LYS A 11 18.70 -2.42 -13.73
N PRO A 12 17.40 -2.61 -14.07
CA PRO A 12 16.95 -3.71 -14.90
C PRO A 12 17.39 -3.59 -16.37
N THR A 13 17.78 -2.40 -16.82
CA THR A 13 18.22 -2.08 -18.18
C THR A 13 19.43 -1.14 -18.12
N GLU A 14 19.62 -0.30 -19.14
CA GLU A 14 20.68 0.75 -19.15
C GLU A 14 20.41 1.84 -18.09
N GLU A 15 19.15 2.02 -17.67
CA GLU A 15 18.73 3.07 -16.75
C GLU A 15 18.45 2.52 -15.35
N TYR A 16 18.79 3.32 -14.33
CA TYR A 16 18.43 3.04 -12.96
C TYR A 16 16.94 3.32 -12.71
N HIS A 17 16.22 2.33 -12.17
CA HIS A 17 14.90 2.55 -11.61
C HIS A 17 14.97 2.97 -10.14
N LEU A 18 16.00 2.53 -9.41
CA LEU A 18 16.38 3.02 -8.08
C LEU A 18 17.90 3.18 -8.09
N ASN A 19 18.40 4.27 -7.53
CA ASN A 19 19.81 4.63 -7.55
C ASN A 19 20.21 5.18 -6.17
N ASP A 20 20.83 4.33 -5.37
CA ASP A 20 21.36 4.66 -4.05
C ASP A 20 20.30 5.21 -3.08
N VAL A 21 19.15 4.54 -2.99
CA VAL A 21 18.01 4.95 -2.17
C VAL A 21 18.23 4.55 -0.71
N THR A 22 18.25 5.54 0.18
CA THR A 22 18.31 5.35 1.64
C THR A 22 17.14 6.07 2.29
N LEU A 23 16.30 5.34 3.04
CA LEU A 23 15.09 5.84 3.69
C LEU A 23 14.84 5.12 5.01
N ASN A 24 14.20 5.82 5.95
CA ASN A 24 13.75 5.24 7.21
C ASN A 24 12.27 5.53 7.44
N PHE A 25 11.46 4.49 7.56
CA PHE A 25 10.03 4.57 7.82
C PHE A 25 9.73 4.10 9.25
N ASN A 26 9.15 4.98 10.04
CA ASN A 26 8.76 4.69 11.42
C ASN A 26 7.30 4.23 11.50
N PRO A 27 6.96 3.33 12.43
CA PRO A 27 5.59 2.88 12.63
C PRO A 27 4.69 4.01 13.14
N GLY A 28 3.39 3.88 12.87
CA GLY A 28 2.40 4.89 13.25
C GLY A 28 2.44 6.15 12.40
N LYS A 29 3.21 6.14 11.30
CA LYS A 29 3.34 7.27 10.38
C LYS A 29 2.88 6.91 8.97
N MET A 30 2.46 7.96 8.27
CA MET A 30 2.19 7.93 6.85
C MET A 30 3.28 8.67 6.09
N TYR A 31 3.73 8.07 5.00
CA TYR A 31 4.73 8.62 4.10
C TYR A 31 4.17 8.71 2.70
N THR A 32 4.30 9.85 2.06
CA THR A 32 3.91 10.03 0.66
C THR A 32 5.15 10.13 -0.21
N ILE A 33 5.32 9.17 -1.13
CA ILE A 33 6.36 9.22 -2.15
C ILE A 33 5.80 9.97 -3.34
N LEU A 34 6.28 11.19 -3.54
CA LEU A 34 5.89 12.08 -4.61
C LEU A 34 6.92 12.05 -5.74
N GLY A 35 6.48 11.89 -6.98
CA GLY A 35 7.37 11.93 -8.13
C GLY A 35 6.62 11.72 -9.44
N ARG A 36 7.24 12.08 -10.56
CA ARG A 36 6.68 11.90 -11.90
C ARG A 36 6.46 10.43 -12.24
N THR A 37 5.69 10.14 -13.26
CA THR A 37 5.61 8.81 -13.85
C THR A 37 7.02 8.34 -14.21
N LEU A 38 7.33 7.06 -13.95
CA LEU A 38 8.64 6.43 -14.14
C LEU A 38 9.77 6.93 -13.22
N SER A 39 9.48 7.76 -12.21
CA SER A 39 10.50 8.24 -11.27
C SER A 39 11.06 7.18 -10.30
N GLY A 40 10.50 5.95 -10.28
CA GLY A 40 10.95 4.85 -9.39
C GLY A 40 9.99 4.51 -8.25
N LYS A 41 8.86 5.24 -8.04
CA LYS A 41 7.88 5.00 -6.95
C LYS A 41 7.40 3.56 -6.89
N THR A 42 6.80 3.07 -7.97
CA THR A 42 6.29 1.69 -8.07
C THR A 42 7.39 0.66 -7.87
N THR A 43 8.60 0.92 -8.37
CA THR A 43 9.76 0.05 -8.20
C THR A 43 10.14 -0.05 -6.72
N LEU A 44 10.19 1.08 -6.01
CA LEU A 44 10.48 1.10 -4.58
C LEU A 44 9.42 0.31 -3.78
N LEU A 45 8.12 0.54 -4.06
CA LEU A 45 7.04 -0.22 -3.41
C LEU A 45 7.15 -1.72 -3.68
N LYS A 46 7.42 -2.14 -4.92
CA LYS A 46 7.61 -3.55 -5.30
C LYS A 46 8.81 -4.18 -4.60
N THR A 47 9.91 -3.44 -4.44
CA THR A 47 11.11 -3.89 -3.73
C THR A 47 10.79 -4.13 -2.26
N ILE A 48 10.09 -3.21 -1.59
CA ILE A 48 9.64 -3.39 -0.20
C ILE A 48 8.69 -4.58 -0.08
N ALA A 49 7.77 -4.74 -1.02
CA ALA A 49 6.84 -5.88 -1.04
C ALA A 49 7.52 -7.23 -1.29
N GLY A 50 8.76 -7.23 -1.79
CA GLY A 50 9.50 -8.45 -2.15
C GLY A 50 9.13 -9.02 -3.52
N LEU A 51 8.48 -8.22 -4.34
CA LEU A 51 8.08 -8.58 -5.71
C LEU A 51 9.20 -8.30 -6.72
N GLN A 52 10.23 -7.64 -6.24
CA GLN A 52 11.41 -7.27 -7.01
C GLN A 52 12.63 -7.32 -6.10
N THR A 53 13.69 -7.96 -6.57
CA THR A 53 14.97 -8.04 -5.86
C THR A 53 15.86 -6.90 -6.34
N PRO A 54 16.40 -6.05 -5.46
CA PRO A 54 17.36 -5.02 -5.86
C PRO A 54 18.71 -5.65 -6.24
N ASP A 55 19.52 -4.90 -7.00
CA ASP A 55 20.87 -5.33 -7.39
C ASP A 55 21.88 -5.15 -6.25
N SER A 56 21.64 -4.13 -5.38
CA SER A 56 22.49 -3.85 -4.21
C SER A 56 21.70 -3.18 -3.09
N GLY A 57 22.33 -3.10 -1.93
CA GLY A 57 21.77 -2.51 -0.72
C GLY A 57 21.06 -3.52 0.18
N SER A 58 20.41 -3.02 1.23
CA SER A 58 19.70 -3.86 2.21
C SER A 58 18.38 -3.24 2.64
N ILE A 59 17.44 -4.10 3.04
CA ILE A 59 16.20 -3.68 3.70
C ILE A 59 16.12 -4.41 5.05
N ASN A 60 16.01 -3.65 6.13
CA ASN A 60 15.83 -4.19 7.46
C ASN A 60 14.45 -3.81 8.01
N PHE A 61 13.73 -4.78 8.53
CA PHE A 61 12.46 -4.55 9.21
C PHE A 61 12.43 -5.29 10.54
N GLU A 62 12.20 -4.56 11.64
CA GLU A 62 12.19 -5.11 13.00
C GLU A 62 13.50 -5.83 13.38
N GLY A 63 14.64 -5.40 12.84
CA GLY A 63 15.94 -6.00 13.11
C GLY A 63 16.28 -7.25 12.28
N ALA A 64 15.38 -7.65 11.37
CA ALA A 64 15.60 -8.77 10.46
C ALA A 64 15.91 -8.28 9.03
N ASP A 65 16.77 -9.02 8.32
CA ASP A 65 16.99 -8.82 6.88
C ASP A 65 15.70 -9.14 6.13
N PHE A 66 15.05 -8.08 5.63
CA PHE A 66 13.74 -8.20 4.99
C PHE A 66 13.84 -8.73 3.56
N LEU A 67 15.01 -8.63 2.91
CA LEU A 67 15.22 -9.19 1.57
C LEU A 67 15.25 -10.72 1.59
N SER A 68 15.74 -11.32 2.68
CA SER A 68 15.75 -12.77 2.86
C SER A 68 14.37 -13.36 3.21
N VAL A 69 13.40 -12.53 3.64
CA VAL A 69 12.06 -12.99 4.01
C VAL A 69 11.24 -13.30 2.75
N PRO A 70 10.75 -14.54 2.56
CA PRO A 70 9.87 -14.87 1.44
C PRO A 70 8.62 -14.00 1.39
N VAL A 71 8.15 -13.64 0.19
CA VAL A 71 7.02 -12.71 -0.03
C VAL A 71 5.76 -13.12 0.77
N TRP A 72 5.43 -14.39 0.81
CA TRP A 72 4.25 -14.92 1.52
C TRP A 72 4.36 -14.84 3.04
N ASN A 73 5.58 -14.68 3.59
CA ASN A 73 5.83 -14.49 5.01
C ASN A 73 5.91 -13.00 5.40
N ARG A 74 5.99 -12.09 4.42
CA ARG A 74 6.03 -10.65 4.71
C ARG A 74 4.65 -10.17 5.16
N ASN A 75 4.62 -9.46 6.28
CA ASN A 75 3.40 -8.81 6.75
C ASN A 75 3.16 -7.48 6.01
N VAL A 76 3.06 -7.55 4.69
CA VAL A 76 2.88 -6.43 3.77
C VAL A 76 1.55 -6.58 3.05
N ALA A 77 0.81 -5.49 2.86
CA ALA A 77 -0.30 -5.40 1.91
C ALA A 77 0.07 -4.37 0.84
N MET A 78 -0.20 -4.67 -0.43
CA MET A 78 0.06 -3.75 -1.53
C MET A 78 -1.18 -3.63 -2.42
N VAL A 79 -1.54 -2.39 -2.73
CA VAL A 79 -2.51 -2.05 -3.77
C VAL A 79 -1.74 -1.46 -4.94
N TYR A 80 -1.84 -2.11 -6.09
CA TYR A 80 -1.22 -1.66 -7.33
C TYR A 80 -2.08 -0.60 -8.02
N GLN A 81 -1.46 0.23 -8.83
CA GLN A 81 -2.15 1.16 -9.73
C GLN A 81 -3.15 0.43 -10.63
N GLN A 82 -2.77 -0.74 -11.16
CA GLN A 82 -3.70 -1.68 -11.80
C GLN A 82 -4.22 -2.63 -10.73
N PHE A 83 -5.38 -2.31 -10.14
CA PHE A 83 -5.98 -3.14 -9.10
C PHE A 83 -6.18 -4.59 -9.58
N ILE A 84 -5.62 -5.52 -8.81
CA ILE A 84 -5.71 -6.95 -9.10
C ILE A 84 -6.73 -7.58 -8.16
N ASN A 85 -7.82 -8.12 -8.70
CA ASN A 85 -8.83 -8.87 -7.96
C ASN A 85 -8.83 -10.34 -8.40
N TYR A 86 -9.38 -11.22 -7.56
CA TYR A 86 -9.60 -12.63 -7.87
C TYR A 86 -10.91 -12.77 -8.65
N PRO A 87 -10.89 -13.04 -9.96
CA PRO A 87 -12.10 -12.94 -10.80
C PRO A 87 -13.13 -14.03 -10.55
N HIS A 88 -12.72 -15.15 -9.95
CA HIS A 88 -13.57 -16.28 -9.59
C HIS A 88 -14.25 -16.13 -8.23
N LEU A 89 -13.87 -15.15 -7.43
CA LEU A 89 -14.43 -14.84 -6.13
C LEU A 89 -15.40 -13.66 -6.20
N ASN A 90 -16.41 -13.63 -5.34
CA ASN A 90 -17.26 -12.46 -5.12
C ASN A 90 -16.54 -11.38 -4.27
N VAL A 91 -17.22 -10.27 -3.96
CA VAL A 91 -16.64 -9.15 -3.20
C VAL A 91 -16.19 -9.58 -1.80
N ILE A 92 -17.07 -10.21 -1.02
CA ILE A 92 -16.74 -10.70 0.34
C ILE A 92 -15.55 -11.66 0.28
N GLU A 93 -15.60 -12.64 -0.62
CA GLU A 93 -14.56 -13.64 -0.75
C GLU A 93 -13.21 -13.03 -1.12
N ASN A 94 -13.20 -12.02 -2.01
CA ASN A 94 -11.99 -11.27 -2.34
C ASN A 94 -11.37 -10.60 -1.12
N ILE A 95 -12.19 -9.93 -0.30
CA ILE A 95 -11.73 -9.20 0.89
C ILE A 95 -11.31 -10.18 1.99
N ALA A 96 -12.07 -11.26 2.18
CA ALA A 96 -11.80 -12.29 3.20
C ALA A 96 -10.56 -13.15 2.88
N PHE A 97 -10.17 -13.24 1.61
CA PHE A 97 -9.11 -14.16 1.16
C PHE A 97 -7.81 -14.10 1.99
N PRO A 98 -7.19 -12.93 2.22
CA PRO A 98 -5.95 -12.85 3.01
C PRO A 98 -6.15 -13.21 4.50
N LEU A 99 -7.35 -13.06 5.03
CA LEU A 99 -7.68 -13.40 6.42
C LEU A 99 -7.84 -14.92 6.57
N LYS A 100 -8.49 -15.58 5.60
CA LYS A 100 -8.60 -17.03 5.53
C LYS A 100 -7.22 -17.70 5.38
N GLN A 101 -6.33 -17.13 4.59
CA GLN A 101 -4.95 -17.61 4.47
C GLN A 101 -4.18 -17.56 5.80
N ARG A 102 -4.51 -16.61 6.67
CA ARG A 102 -3.96 -16.51 8.03
C ARG A 102 -4.66 -17.41 9.05
N LYS A 103 -5.63 -18.21 8.63
CA LYS A 103 -6.43 -19.09 9.50
C LYS A 103 -7.11 -18.34 10.65
N MET A 104 -7.57 -17.10 10.36
CA MET A 104 -8.32 -16.29 11.32
C MET A 104 -9.70 -16.94 11.57
N GLU A 105 -10.26 -16.75 12.76
CA GLU A 105 -11.60 -17.22 13.12
C GLU A 105 -12.68 -16.55 12.25
N GLU A 106 -13.73 -17.30 11.86
CA GLU A 106 -14.74 -16.86 10.91
C GLU A 106 -15.48 -15.60 11.39
N ASN A 107 -15.85 -15.50 12.67
CA ASN A 107 -16.52 -14.32 13.25
C ASN A 107 -15.65 -13.05 13.14
N LEU A 108 -14.32 -13.20 13.29
CA LEU A 108 -13.37 -12.08 13.11
C LEU A 108 -13.25 -11.71 11.65
N ILE A 109 -13.23 -12.70 10.73
CA ILE A 109 -13.21 -12.46 9.29
C ILE A 109 -14.44 -11.65 8.88
N GLU A 110 -15.65 -12.07 9.28
CA GLU A 110 -16.89 -11.37 8.99
C GLU A 110 -16.86 -9.91 9.45
N LYS A 111 -16.41 -9.67 10.69
CA LYS A 111 -16.27 -8.33 11.24
C LYS A 111 -15.29 -7.47 10.42
N GLU A 112 -14.08 -7.96 10.16
CA GLU A 112 -13.03 -7.22 9.44
C GLU A 112 -13.44 -6.92 8.00
N VAL A 113 -14.08 -7.88 7.33
CA VAL A 113 -14.61 -7.71 5.98
C VAL A 113 -15.68 -6.64 5.94
N LYS A 114 -16.65 -6.68 6.87
CA LYS A 114 -17.71 -5.68 6.96
C LYS A 114 -17.15 -4.28 7.19
N GLU A 115 -16.25 -4.12 8.17
CA GLU A 115 -15.59 -2.84 8.46
C GLU A 115 -14.83 -2.30 7.23
N ALA A 116 -14.10 -3.17 6.52
CA ALA A 116 -13.39 -2.78 5.31
C ALA A 116 -14.33 -2.36 4.18
N MET A 117 -15.46 -3.08 4.00
CA MET A 117 -16.48 -2.73 3.00
C MET A 117 -17.16 -1.39 3.31
N GLU A 118 -17.47 -1.12 4.57
CA GLU A 118 -18.04 0.17 5.02
C GLU A 118 -17.09 1.33 4.68
N LYS A 119 -15.80 1.20 5.01
CA LYS A 119 -14.78 2.24 4.75
C LYS A 119 -14.65 2.61 3.27
N VAL A 120 -14.84 1.64 2.37
CA VAL A 120 -14.70 1.89 0.92
C VAL A 120 -16.07 2.05 0.21
N GLY A 121 -17.19 2.06 0.94
CA GLY A 121 -18.53 2.23 0.35
C GLY A 121 -18.95 1.08 -0.58
N LEU A 122 -18.72 -0.17 -0.16
CA LEU A 122 -19.10 -1.39 -0.89
C LEU A 122 -20.25 -2.16 -0.25
N ILE A 123 -20.93 -1.61 0.76
CA ILE A 123 -22.12 -2.23 1.36
C ILE A 123 -23.21 -2.38 0.28
N GLY A 124 -23.84 -3.55 0.21
CA GLY A 124 -24.83 -3.92 -0.81
C GLY A 124 -24.22 -4.58 -2.06
N PHE A 125 -22.91 -4.78 -2.11
CA PHE A 125 -22.19 -5.44 -3.22
C PHE A 125 -21.61 -6.80 -2.83
N GLU A 126 -21.93 -7.30 -1.64
CA GLU A 126 -21.33 -8.45 -0.97
C GLU A 126 -21.16 -9.68 -1.88
N LEU A 127 -22.23 -10.07 -2.55
CA LEU A 127 -22.29 -11.29 -3.36
C LEU A 127 -22.02 -11.07 -4.85
N ARG A 128 -21.77 -9.83 -5.27
CA ARG A 128 -21.48 -9.55 -6.70
C ARG A 128 -20.13 -10.13 -7.09
N LYS A 129 -20.07 -10.64 -8.32
CA LYS A 129 -18.80 -11.06 -8.94
C LYS A 129 -18.01 -9.85 -9.40
N ILE A 130 -16.70 -9.97 -9.45
CA ILE A 130 -15.81 -8.86 -9.84
C ILE A 130 -16.16 -8.32 -11.23
N GLN A 131 -16.55 -9.18 -12.17
CA GLN A 131 -16.89 -8.78 -13.53
C GLN A 131 -18.18 -7.93 -13.63
N GLU A 132 -19.03 -7.97 -12.59
CA GLU A 132 -20.27 -7.19 -12.52
C GLU A 132 -20.06 -5.79 -11.96
N LEU A 133 -18.82 -5.46 -11.57
CA LEU A 133 -18.43 -4.19 -10.94
C LEU A 133 -17.80 -3.25 -11.95
N SER A 134 -18.06 -1.94 -11.77
CA SER A 134 -17.33 -0.90 -12.49
C SER A 134 -15.84 -0.90 -12.08
N GLY A 135 -14.96 -0.30 -12.90
CA GLY A 135 -13.53 -0.20 -12.59
C GLY A 135 -13.25 0.43 -11.22
N GLY A 136 -13.96 1.51 -10.87
CA GLY A 136 -13.82 2.14 -9.55
C GLY A 136 -14.32 1.25 -8.40
N GLN A 137 -15.37 0.42 -8.62
CA GLN A 137 -15.81 -0.56 -7.62
C GLN A 137 -14.78 -1.68 -7.45
N GLN A 138 -14.18 -2.17 -8.54
CA GLN A 138 -13.12 -3.18 -8.48
C GLN A 138 -11.88 -2.66 -7.74
N GLN A 139 -11.51 -1.39 -7.96
CA GLN A 139 -10.43 -0.73 -7.22
C GLN A 139 -10.72 -0.68 -5.71
N ARG A 140 -11.96 -0.36 -5.32
CA ARG A 140 -12.40 -0.37 -3.93
C ARG A 140 -12.34 -1.75 -3.30
N VAL A 141 -12.63 -2.82 -4.04
CA VAL A 141 -12.46 -4.21 -3.55
C VAL A 141 -10.98 -4.50 -3.24
N ALA A 142 -10.06 -4.13 -4.12
CA ALA A 142 -8.63 -4.32 -3.88
C ALA A 142 -8.14 -3.51 -2.66
N LEU A 143 -8.65 -2.29 -2.49
CA LEU A 143 -8.34 -1.44 -1.33
C LEU A 143 -8.92 -2.03 -0.04
N ALA A 144 -10.21 -2.43 -0.03
CA ALA A 144 -10.84 -3.09 1.13
C ALA A 144 -10.06 -4.35 1.57
N ARG A 145 -9.64 -5.17 0.61
CA ARG A 145 -8.83 -6.37 0.88
C ARG A 145 -7.50 -6.02 1.57
N SER A 146 -6.86 -4.93 1.16
CA SER A 146 -5.60 -4.49 1.78
C SER A 146 -5.80 -3.95 3.19
N LEU A 147 -6.89 -3.20 3.42
CA LEU A 147 -7.26 -2.66 4.73
C LEU A 147 -7.65 -3.78 5.70
N ALA A 148 -8.49 -4.74 5.27
CA ALA A 148 -8.90 -5.88 6.08
C ALA A 148 -7.71 -6.73 6.55
N LYS A 149 -6.64 -6.82 5.75
CA LYS A 149 -5.42 -7.57 6.09
C LYS A 149 -4.72 -7.01 7.34
N LYS A 150 -4.89 -5.72 7.70
CA LYS A 150 -4.21 -5.04 8.82
C LYS A 150 -2.72 -5.36 8.87
N ALA A 151 -2.06 -5.19 7.72
CA ALA A 151 -0.64 -5.51 7.59
C ALA A 151 0.23 -4.47 8.34
N LYS A 152 1.43 -4.89 8.78
CA LYS A 152 2.41 -3.98 9.39
C LYS A 152 2.95 -2.93 8.41
N ILE A 153 2.97 -3.25 7.12
CA ILE A 153 3.35 -2.32 6.06
C ILE A 153 2.23 -2.31 5.02
N LEU A 154 1.64 -1.15 4.79
CA LEU A 154 0.64 -0.91 3.75
C LEU A 154 1.25 -0.06 2.65
N LEU A 155 1.29 -0.59 1.44
CA LEU A 155 1.85 0.04 0.25
C LEU A 155 0.71 0.37 -0.72
N LEU A 156 0.56 1.64 -1.06
CA LEU A 156 -0.50 2.11 -1.95
C LEU A 156 0.13 2.82 -3.16
N ASP A 157 -0.03 2.24 -4.35
CA ASP A 157 0.51 2.77 -5.59
C ASP A 157 -0.59 3.48 -6.37
N GLU A 158 -0.67 4.82 -6.23
CA GLU A 158 -1.68 5.69 -6.84
C GLU A 158 -3.14 5.19 -6.63
N PRO A 159 -3.55 4.87 -5.38
CA PRO A 159 -4.77 4.09 -5.13
C PRO A 159 -6.07 4.87 -5.37
N LEU A 160 -6.02 6.19 -5.57
CA LEU A 160 -7.21 7.04 -5.66
C LEU A 160 -7.44 7.66 -7.05
N VAL A 161 -6.58 7.40 -8.03
CA VAL A 161 -6.58 8.07 -9.35
C VAL A 161 -7.90 7.91 -10.10
N ASN A 162 -8.56 6.75 -10.04
CA ASN A 162 -9.77 6.45 -10.82
C ASN A 162 -11.07 6.58 -9.99
N LEU A 163 -11.03 7.24 -8.83
CA LEU A 163 -12.18 7.41 -7.96
C LEU A 163 -12.83 8.78 -8.14
N ASP A 164 -14.14 8.84 -7.92
CA ASP A 164 -14.86 10.10 -7.86
C ASP A 164 -14.40 10.97 -6.67
N TYR A 165 -14.62 12.29 -6.78
CA TYR A 165 -14.11 13.26 -5.81
C TYR A 165 -14.58 12.96 -4.37
N LYS A 166 -15.86 12.69 -4.17
CA LYS A 166 -16.44 12.48 -2.82
C LYS A 166 -15.85 11.25 -2.14
N LEU A 167 -15.69 10.17 -2.89
CA LEU A 167 -15.09 8.94 -2.39
C LEU A 167 -13.61 9.12 -2.12
N ARG A 168 -12.88 9.83 -2.99
CA ARG A 168 -11.46 10.15 -2.79
C ARG A 168 -11.24 10.91 -1.50
N GLU A 169 -12.05 11.95 -1.23
CA GLU A 169 -12.00 12.69 0.03
C GLU A 169 -12.29 11.79 1.24
N GLY A 170 -13.34 10.98 1.17
CA GLY A 170 -13.69 10.05 2.25
C GLY A 170 -12.54 9.08 2.59
N LEU A 171 -11.91 8.49 1.57
CA LEU A 171 -10.79 7.57 1.76
C LEU A 171 -9.53 8.27 2.29
N ARG A 172 -9.25 9.52 1.88
CA ARG A 172 -8.15 10.31 2.46
C ARG A 172 -8.35 10.52 3.96
N GLU A 173 -9.56 10.89 4.37
CA GLU A 173 -9.88 11.06 5.80
C GLU A 173 -9.75 9.75 6.57
N GLU A 174 -10.15 8.62 5.99
CA GLU A 174 -9.93 7.30 6.60
C GLU A 174 -8.43 6.96 6.74
N PHE A 175 -7.62 7.25 5.72
CA PHE A 175 -6.16 7.07 5.85
C PHE A 175 -5.58 7.96 6.95
N LYS A 176 -5.96 9.23 7.02
CA LYS A 176 -5.54 10.11 8.11
C LYS A 176 -5.92 9.55 9.48
N LYS A 177 -7.17 9.12 9.68
CA LYS A 177 -7.62 8.54 10.95
C LYS A 177 -6.84 7.30 11.34
N LEU A 178 -6.53 6.42 10.38
CA LEU A 178 -5.77 5.20 10.63
C LEU A 178 -4.33 5.46 11.10
N PHE A 179 -3.75 6.63 10.77
CA PHE A 179 -2.34 6.95 11.03
C PHE A 179 -2.11 8.20 11.89
N SER A 180 -3.19 8.89 12.35
CA SER A 180 -3.07 10.10 13.19
C SER A 180 -3.62 9.95 14.62
N GLY A 181 -4.14 8.79 15.01
CA GLY A 181 -4.77 8.57 16.32
C GLY A 181 -3.87 7.86 17.34
N SER A 182 -4.29 7.84 18.61
CA SER A 182 -3.66 7.06 19.69
C SER A 182 -3.71 5.54 19.45
N GLU A 183 -4.53 5.09 18.51
CA GLU A 183 -4.54 3.76 17.92
C GLU A 183 -3.72 3.71 16.63
N ALA A 184 -2.93 4.76 16.34
CA ALA A 184 -1.99 4.76 15.24
C ALA A 184 -1.19 3.47 15.35
N SER A 185 -1.61 2.53 14.56
CA SER A 185 -1.21 1.15 14.60
C SER A 185 0.31 1.11 14.51
N ASN A 186 0.93 0.10 15.07
CA ASN A 186 2.34 -0.23 14.80
C ASN A 186 2.60 -0.49 13.30
N SER A 187 1.81 0.12 12.42
CA SER A 187 1.86 -0.05 10.98
C SER A 187 2.49 1.16 10.30
N ILE A 188 3.10 0.93 9.16
CA ILE A 188 3.70 1.94 8.28
C ILE A 188 2.81 2.04 7.03
N LEU A 189 2.37 3.25 6.67
CA LEU A 189 1.71 3.50 5.40
C LEU A 189 2.67 4.22 4.45
N ILE A 190 2.90 3.64 3.28
CA ILE A 190 3.66 4.26 2.19
C ILE A 190 2.72 4.43 0.99
N TYR A 191 2.48 5.68 0.64
CA TYR A 191 1.56 6.10 -0.40
C TYR A 191 2.34 6.71 -1.56
N ALA A 192 2.25 6.17 -2.76
CA ALA A 192 2.85 6.78 -3.95
C ALA A 192 1.83 7.63 -4.69
N SER A 193 2.21 8.84 -5.08
CA SER A 193 1.39 9.76 -5.86
C SER A 193 2.21 10.55 -6.88
N THR A 194 1.55 10.95 -7.97
CA THR A 194 2.06 11.95 -8.92
C THR A 194 1.50 13.35 -8.64
N ASP A 195 0.51 13.47 -7.75
CA ASP A 195 -0.19 14.72 -7.46
C ASP A 195 0.34 15.38 -6.17
N PRO A 196 1.01 16.57 -6.29
CA PRO A 196 1.50 17.30 -5.12
C PRO A 196 0.38 17.75 -4.16
N LEU A 197 -0.82 18.06 -4.67
CA LEU A 197 -1.95 18.46 -3.83
C LEU A 197 -2.42 17.28 -2.98
N GLU A 198 -2.46 16.09 -3.54
CA GLU A 198 -2.80 14.86 -2.81
C GLU A 198 -1.77 14.60 -1.70
N ALA A 199 -0.47 14.74 -2.00
CA ALA A 199 0.60 14.58 -1.01
C ALA A 199 0.43 15.55 0.17
N MET A 200 0.14 16.83 -0.10
CA MET A 200 -0.08 17.84 0.94
C MET A 200 -1.35 17.56 1.77
N GLN A 201 -2.41 17.09 1.12
CA GLN A 201 -3.69 16.80 1.79
C GLN A 201 -3.61 15.60 2.73
N LEU A 202 -2.71 14.66 2.51
CA LEU A 202 -2.53 13.47 3.34
C LEU A 202 -1.86 13.75 4.69
N ASN A 203 -1.21 14.91 4.88
CA ASN A 203 -0.55 15.33 6.13
C ASN A 203 0.48 14.32 6.69
N GLY A 204 1.17 13.58 5.82
CA GLY A 204 2.27 12.68 6.18
C GLY A 204 3.63 13.27 5.84
N ASP A 205 4.69 12.56 6.20
CA ASP A 205 6.04 12.90 5.74
C ASP A 205 6.12 12.72 4.21
N ILE A 206 6.65 13.71 3.49
CA ILE A 206 6.76 13.69 2.02
C ILE A 206 8.19 13.33 1.62
N ILE A 207 8.30 12.41 0.68
CA ILE A 207 9.55 11.95 0.07
C ILE A 207 9.47 12.24 -1.42
N VAL A 208 10.33 13.10 -1.93
CA VAL A 208 10.38 13.42 -3.36
C VAL A 208 11.40 12.50 -4.04
N ILE A 209 10.95 11.79 -5.07
CA ILE A 209 11.78 10.89 -5.87
C ILE A 209 11.76 11.30 -7.34
N ASP A 210 12.91 11.32 -7.98
CA ASP A 210 13.04 11.51 -9.43
C ASP A 210 14.25 10.73 -9.96
N GLU A 211 14.12 10.14 -11.15
CA GLU A 211 15.16 9.32 -11.78
C GLU A 211 15.79 8.28 -10.84
N GLY A 212 14.95 7.65 -10.02
CA GLY A 212 15.35 6.64 -9.05
C GLY A 212 16.08 7.17 -7.82
N LYS A 213 16.24 8.50 -7.65
CA LYS A 213 16.95 9.11 -6.51
C LYS A 213 16.01 9.86 -5.60
N ILE A 214 16.29 9.81 -4.30
CA ILE A 214 15.61 10.67 -3.33
C ILE A 214 16.20 12.07 -3.42
N LEU A 215 15.35 13.04 -3.76
CA LEU A 215 15.75 14.43 -3.87
C LEU A 215 15.58 15.21 -2.57
N GLN A 216 14.50 14.91 -1.85
CA GLN A 216 14.14 15.61 -0.63
C GLN A 216 13.23 14.76 0.24
N THR A 217 13.36 14.92 1.55
CA THR A 217 12.41 14.40 2.54
C THR A 217 12.00 15.54 3.47
N GLY A 218 10.72 15.58 3.87
CA GLY A 218 10.19 16.61 4.76
C GLY A 218 8.86 16.22 5.38
N SER A 219 8.45 16.91 6.42
CA SER A 219 7.18 16.78 7.14
C SER A 219 6.32 18.00 6.90
#